data_f6d46d2bae97cc90ed3c4f31a40bec78
#
_entry.id   f6d46d2bae97cc90ed3c4f31a40bec78
#
_cell.length_a   1.000
_cell.length_b   1.000
_cell.length_c   1.000
_cell.angle_alpha   90.00
_cell.angle_beta   90.00
_cell.angle_gamma   90.00
#
_symmetry.space_group_name_H-M   'P 1'
#
loop_
_entity.id
_entity.type
_entity.pdbx_description
1 polymer ?
#
loop_
_entity_poly.entity_id
_entity_poly.type
_entity_poly.pdbx_seq_one_letter_code
_entity_poly.pdbx_strand_id
1 'polypeptide(L)'
;MRVSVAAKSDFRRYPRLACPKGTILAWQTAHTRVVSAVDNLGLGGLYILTPEPPPPGTTIDLLLDVPAGEVRATAVVQRSKPKEGMGVKFVAMEQEDRARFVRWLKSLSP
;
A
#
# COMPACT_ATOMS: atom_id res chain seq x y z
N MET A 1 16.84 -17.94 10.24
CA MET A 1 16.66 -17.52 9.23
C MET A 1 16.99 -16.12 8.99
N ARG A 2 17.40 -15.67 8.27
CA ARG A 2 17.75 -14.46 7.83
C ARG A 2 16.64 -13.53 7.84
N VAL A 3 15.87 -13.58 8.86
CA VAL A 3 14.70 -12.77 8.86
C VAL A 3 14.98 -11.31 8.63
N SER A 4 15.90 -10.74 9.35
CA SER A 4 16.14 -9.33 9.21
C SER A 4 16.70 -9.01 7.85
N VAL A 5 17.54 -9.87 7.36
CA VAL A 5 18.06 -9.67 6.03
C VAL A 5 16.95 -9.80 5.03
N ALA A 6 16.08 -10.75 5.26
CA ALA A 6 14.96 -10.94 4.39
C ALA A 6 14.06 -9.73 4.37
N ALA A 7 13.87 -9.11 5.50
CA ALA A 7 13.02 -7.92 5.55
C ALA A 7 13.57 -6.80 4.71
N LYS A 8 14.85 -6.61 4.73
CA LYS A 8 15.45 -5.62 3.88
C LYS A 8 15.37 -5.99 2.43
N SER A 9 15.62 -7.23 2.13
CA SER A 9 15.56 -7.66 0.76
C SER A 9 14.17 -7.66 0.24
N ASP A 10 13.19 -7.94 1.08
CA ASP A 10 11.82 -8.00 0.64
C ASP A 10 11.38 -6.75 -0.05
N PHE A 11 11.81 -5.62 0.43
CA PHE A 11 11.46 -4.38 -0.16
C PHE A 11 11.89 -4.31 -1.61
N ARG A 12 13.03 -4.90 -1.96
CA ARG A 12 13.51 -4.92 -3.32
C ARG A 12 13.10 -6.17 -4.04
N ARG A 13 12.84 -7.22 -3.28
CA ARG A 13 12.50 -8.50 -3.87
C ARG A 13 11.17 -8.47 -4.58
N TYR A 14 10.21 -7.73 -4.05
CA TYR A 14 8.91 -7.67 -4.66
C TYR A 14 8.90 -6.59 -5.72
N PRO A 15 8.66 -6.94 -6.97
CA PRO A 15 8.62 -5.94 -8.03
C PRO A 15 7.53 -4.93 -7.76
N ARG A 16 7.79 -3.71 -8.14
CA ARG A 16 6.78 -2.67 -8.04
C ARG A 16 6.08 -2.58 -9.38
N LEU A 17 4.78 -2.51 -9.34
CA LEU A 17 3.96 -2.45 -10.54
C LEU A 17 3.30 -1.09 -10.64
N ALA A 18 3.20 -0.58 -11.85
CA ALA A 18 2.46 0.64 -12.08
C ALA A 18 1.00 0.36 -11.83
N CYS A 19 0.33 1.27 -11.15
CA CYS A 19 -1.06 1.10 -10.84
C CYS A 19 -1.91 1.49 -12.03
N PRO A 20 -2.96 0.75 -12.35
CA PRO A 20 -3.86 1.16 -13.42
C PRO A 20 -4.40 2.56 -13.15
N LYS A 21 -4.57 3.34 -14.22
CA LYS A 21 -5.13 4.68 -14.09
C LYS A 21 -6.50 4.60 -13.44
N GLY A 22 -6.76 5.53 -12.55
CA GLY A 22 -8.04 5.58 -11.88
C GLY A 22 -8.13 4.75 -10.62
N THR A 23 -7.03 4.07 -10.24
CA THR A 23 -7.03 3.33 -8.99
C THR A 23 -6.97 4.31 -7.84
N ILE A 24 -7.91 4.19 -6.94
CA ILE A 24 -7.96 5.06 -5.77
C ILE A 24 -8.12 4.21 -4.53
N LEU A 25 -7.74 4.78 -3.41
CA LEU A 25 -7.99 4.14 -2.13
C LEU A 25 -8.36 5.19 -1.11
N ALA A 26 -9.06 4.76 -0.09
CA ALA A 26 -9.34 5.60 1.06
C ALA A 26 -8.37 5.20 2.16
N TRP A 27 -7.80 6.17 2.83
CA TRP A 27 -6.94 5.87 3.97
C TRP A 27 -7.30 6.82 5.10
N GLN A 28 -7.05 6.37 6.31
CA GLN A 28 -7.40 7.20 7.46
C GLN A 28 -6.42 7.00 8.59
N THR A 29 -6.29 8.06 9.37
CA THR A 29 -5.60 8.03 10.64
C THR A 29 -6.67 8.28 11.70
N ALA A 30 -6.27 8.49 12.93
CA ALA A 30 -7.22 8.82 14.00
C ALA A 30 -7.95 10.13 13.72
N HIS A 31 -7.36 11.01 12.93
CA HIS A 31 -7.89 12.35 12.74
C HIS A 31 -8.26 12.73 11.33
N THR A 32 -7.90 11.94 10.37
CA THR A 32 -8.02 12.31 8.96
C THR A 32 -8.50 11.15 8.12
N ARG A 33 -9.35 11.43 7.16
CA ARG A 33 -9.79 10.43 6.19
C ARG A 33 -9.68 11.05 4.81
N VAL A 34 -8.96 10.39 3.91
CA VAL A 34 -8.63 10.96 2.61
C VAL A 34 -8.76 9.89 1.53
N VAL A 35 -9.21 10.31 0.36
CA VAL A 35 -9.22 9.45 -0.82
C VAL A 35 -8.07 9.91 -1.70
N SER A 36 -7.22 8.99 -2.11
CA SER A 36 -6.02 9.32 -2.85
C SER A 36 -5.81 8.36 -4.00
N ALA A 37 -5.04 8.82 -4.99
CA ALA A 37 -4.62 7.96 -6.08
C ALA A 37 -3.42 7.13 -5.63
N VAL A 38 -3.23 5.98 -6.27
CA VAL A 38 -2.11 5.10 -6.01
C VAL A 38 -1.19 5.14 -7.21
N ASP A 39 0.09 5.36 -6.97
CA ASP A 39 1.05 5.46 -8.05
C ASP A 39 1.62 4.10 -8.43
N ASN A 40 2.11 3.36 -7.45
CA ASN A 40 2.60 2.02 -7.72
C ASN A 40 2.35 1.15 -6.52
N LEU A 41 2.43 -0.15 -6.73
CA LEU A 41 2.14 -1.10 -5.68
C LEU A 41 2.97 -2.35 -5.83
N GLY A 42 3.05 -3.10 -4.78
CA GLY A 42 3.75 -4.36 -4.73
C GLY A 42 3.17 -5.20 -3.61
N LEU A 43 3.73 -6.38 -3.43
CA LEU A 43 3.19 -7.32 -2.45
C LEU A 43 3.31 -6.79 -1.02
N GLY A 44 4.33 -6.02 -0.74
CA GLY A 44 4.56 -5.54 0.63
C GLY A 44 4.00 -4.16 0.94
N GLY A 45 3.53 -3.42 -0.05
CA GLY A 45 3.03 -2.08 0.19
C GLY A 45 2.73 -1.32 -1.07
N LEU A 46 2.48 -0.02 -0.93
CA LEU A 46 2.15 0.79 -2.08
C LEU A 46 2.57 2.24 -1.84
N TYR A 47 2.54 3.01 -2.91
CA TYR A 47 2.86 4.44 -2.84
C TYR A 47 1.58 5.23 -3.09
N ILE A 48 1.24 6.06 -2.12
CA ILE A 48 -0.01 6.83 -2.14
C ILE A 48 0.31 8.29 -2.45
N LEU A 49 -0.39 8.86 -3.40
CA LEU A 49 -0.20 10.26 -3.77
C LEU A 49 -1.07 11.13 -2.89
N THR A 50 -0.45 12.00 -2.13
CA THR A 50 -1.18 12.91 -1.26
C THR A 50 -0.30 14.12 -0.95
N PRO A 51 -0.89 15.33 -0.95
CA PRO A 51 -0.09 16.53 -0.70
C PRO A 51 0.38 16.68 0.74
N GLU A 52 -0.32 16.04 1.67
CA GLU A 52 0.03 16.18 3.08
C GLU A 52 0.14 14.81 3.75
N PRO A 53 1.19 14.07 3.42
CA PRO A 53 1.34 12.74 4.00
C PRO A 53 1.68 12.84 5.48
N PRO A 54 1.14 11.92 6.30
CA PRO A 54 1.56 11.85 7.71
C PRO A 54 3.03 11.47 7.80
N PRO A 55 3.65 11.74 8.93
CA PRO A 55 5.07 11.44 9.08
C PRO A 55 5.34 9.93 9.11
N PRO A 56 6.57 9.52 8.81
CA PRO A 56 6.95 8.11 8.91
C PRO A 56 6.65 7.56 10.29
N GLY A 57 6.22 6.32 10.36
CA GLY A 57 5.84 5.68 11.61
C GLY A 57 4.36 5.77 11.90
N THR A 58 3.62 6.58 11.16
CA THR A 58 2.18 6.70 11.36
C THR A 58 1.48 5.45 10.86
N THR A 59 0.57 4.93 11.66
CA THR A 59 -0.26 3.79 11.25
C THR A 59 -1.51 4.31 10.57
N ILE A 60 -1.84 3.75 9.43
CA ILE A 60 -3.04 4.12 8.71
C ILE A 60 -3.86 2.87 8.40
N ASP A 61 -5.16 3.05 8.30
CA ASP A 61 -6.05 2.00 7.79
C ASP A 61 -6.40 2.37 6.37
N LEU A 62 -6.38 1.41 5.49
CA LEU A 62 -6.71 1.69 4.10
C LEU A 62 -7.71 0.72 3.52
N LEU A 63 -8.42 1.21 2.54
CA LEU A 63 -9.42 0.45 1.83
C LEU A 63 -9.18 0.69 0.36
N LEU A 64 -8.77 -0.37 -0.33
CA LEU A 64 -8.45 -0.30 -1.75
C LEU A 64 -9.53 -1.01 -2.54
N ASP A 65 -9.99 -0.34 -3.59
CA ASP A 65 -11.04 -0.90 -4.42
C ASP A 65 -10.40 -1.63 -5.60
N VAL A 66 -10.61 -2.92 -5.69
CA VAL A 66 -10.07 -3.73 -6.79
C VAL A 66 -11.22 -4.42 -7.50
N PRO A 67 -11.01 -4.92 -8.72
CA PRO A 67 -12.12 -5.51 -9.48
C PRO A 67 -12.91 -6.59 -8.75
N ALA A 68 -12.24 -7.39 -7.95
CA ALA A 68 -12.91 -8.48 -7.24
C ALA A 68 -13.57 -8.05 -5.94
N GLY A 69 -13.46 -6.78 -5.58
CA GLY A 69 -14.05 -6.27 -4.35
C GLY A 69 -13.11 -5.34 -3.62
N GLU A 70 -13.21 -5.31 -2.31
CA GLU A 70 -12.42 -4.40 -1.49
C GLU A 70 -11.30 -5.12 -0.80
N VAL A 71 -10.19 -4.44 -0.64
CA VAL A 71 -9.05 -4.94 0.12
C VAL A 71 -8.81 -3.97 1.27
N ARG A 72 -8.90 -4.48 2.49
CA ARG A 72 -8.66 -3.69 3.70
C ARG A 72 -7.33 -4.07 4.28
N ALA A 73 -6.59 -3.09 4.73
CA ALA A 73 -5.28 -3.36 5.31
C ALA A 73 -4.93 -2.28 6.31
N THR A 74 -4.04 -2.64 7.22
CA THR A 74 -3.39 -1.68 8.10
C THR A 74 -1.96 -1.54 7.60
N ALA A 75 -1.48 -0.32 7.51
CA ALA A 75 -0.15 -0.07 6.99
C ALA A 75 0.55 0.99 7.82
N VAL A 76 1.87 1.04 7.69
CA VAL A 76 2.68 2.03 8.37
C VAL A 76 3.41 2.85 7.34
N VAL A 77 3.39 4.16 7.51
CA VAL A 77 4.10 5.07 6.63
C VAL A 77 5.60 4.86 6.80
N GLN A 78 6.28 4.50 5.72
CA GLN A 78 7.72 4.27 5.74
C GLN A 78 8.48 5.53 5.36
N ARG A 79 7.94 6.28 4.43
CA ARG A 79 8.56 7.54 4.03
C ARG A 79 7.48 8.50 3.58
N SER A 80 7.71 9.77 3.82
CA SER A 80 6.80 10.84 3.46
C SER A 80 7.53 11.86 2.64
N LYS A 81 6.88 12.33 1.57
CA LYS A 81 7.39 13.42 0.77
C LYS A 81 6.30 14.48 0.69
N PRO A 82 6.44 15.57 1.43
CA PRO A 82 5.43 16.62 1.41
C PRO A 82 5.12 17.09 0.00
N LYS A 83 3.86 17.34 -0.27
CA LYS A 83 3.36 17.76 -1.57
C LYS A 83 3.42 16.68 -2.63
N GLU A 84 3.86 15.49 -2.28
CA GLU A 84 4.01 14.42 -3.26
C GLU A 84 3.27 13.16 -2.85
N GLY A 85 3.70 12.53 -1.76
CA GLY A 85 3.05 11.30 -1.34
C GLY A 85 3.79 10.57 -0.26
N MET A 86 3.41 9.31 -0.07
CA MET A 86 4.01 8.48 0.96
C MET A 86 4.09 7.03 0.52
N GLY A 87 5.18 6.39 0.91
CA GLY A 87 5.32 4.96 0.74
C GLY A 87 4.90 4.29 2.02
N VAL A 88 4.00 3.31 1.91
CA VAL A 88 3.49 2.61 3.08
C VAL A 88 3.75 1.12 2.97
N LYS A 89 3.92 0.47 4.10
CA LYS A 89 4.17 -0.95 4.20
C LYS A 89 2.99 -1.60 4.91
N PHE A 90 2.46 -2.67 4.33
CA PHE A 90 1.38 -3.40 4.98
C PHE A 90 1.89 -4.07 6.24
N VAL A 91 1.15 -3.95 7.33
CA VAL A 91 1.50 -4.62 8.57
C VAL A 91 0.43 -5.60 9.02
N ALA A 92 -0.78 -5.46 8.52
CA ALA A 92 -1.84 -6.40 8.84
C ALA A 92 -2.86 -6.43 7.72
N MET A 93 -3.30 -7.63 7.37
CA MET A 93 -4.29 -7.81 6.33
C MET A 93 -4.94 -9.16 6.54
N GLU A 94 -6.27 -9.18 6.52
CA GLU A 94 -7.00 -10.44 6.67
C GLU A 94 -6.69 -11.36 5.50
N GLN A 95 -6.78 -12.64 5.74
CA GLN A 95 -6.43 -13.62 4.73
C GLN A 95 -7.23 -13.46 3.44
N GLU A 96 -8.50 -13.16 3.55
CA GLU A 96 -9.34 -12.97 2.36
C GLU A 96 -8.94 -11.73 1.58
N ASP A 97 -8.61 -10.66 2.28
CA ASP A 97 -8.16 -9.44 1.64
C ASP A 97 -6.84 -9.67 0.93
N ARG A 98 -5.95 -10.39 1.59
CA ARG A 98 -4.64 -10.68 1.01
C ARG A 98 -4.78 -11.52 -0.25
N ALA A 99 -5.64 -12.53 -0.22
CA ALA A 99 -5.86 -13.37 -1.40
C ALA A 99 -6.38 -12.55 -2.56
N ARG A 100 -7.30 -11.64 -2.28
CA ARG A 100 -7.87 -10.77 -3.31
C ARG A 100 -6.82 -9.83 -3.87
N PHE A 101 -6.00 -9.28 -2.99
CA PHE A 101 -4.93 -8.36 -3.38
C PHE A 101 -3.88 -9.08 -4.24
N VAL A 102 -3.46 -10.26 -3.83
CA VAL A 102 -2.46 -11.04 -4.55
C VAL A 102 -2.98 -11.41 -5.95
N ARG A 103 -4.23 -11.81 -6.02
CA ARG A 103 -4.83 -12.15 -7.31
C ARG A 103 -4.82 -10.95 -8.24
N TRP A 104 -5.16 -9.79 -7.70
CA TRP A 104 -5.15 -8.57 -8.50
C TRP A 104 -3.75 -8.23 -8.98
N LEU A 105 -2.76 -8.31 -8.07
CA LEU A 105 -1.37 -8.07 -8.47
C LEU A 105 -0.95 -8.97 -9.61
N LYS A 106 -1.30 -10.24 -9.53
CA LYS A 106 -0.93 -11.18 -10.58
C LYS A 106 -1.56 -10.80 -11.91
N SER A 107 -2.76 -10.26 -11.88
CA SER A 107 -3.42 -9.86 -13.10
C SER A 107 -2.77 -8.64 -13.75
N LEU A 108 -2.00 -7.87 -13.00
CA LEU A 108 -1.31 -6.70 -13.53
C LEU A 108 0.07 -7.04 -14.08
N SER A 109 0.58 -8.21 -13.77
CA SER A 109 1.89 -8.62 -14.26
C SER A 109 1.78 -9.08 -15.70
N PRO A 110 2.78 -8.75 -16.52
CA PRO A 110 2.78 -9.20 -17.92
C PRO A 110 2.91 -10.71 -18.03
#